data_1e8e201bad653aab62f9140f5b04c067
#
_entry.id   1e8e201bad653aab62f9140f5b04c067
#
_cell.length_a   1.000
_cell.length_b   1.000
_cell.length_c   1.000
_cell.angle_alpha   90.00
_cell.angle_beta   90.00
_cell.angle_gamma   90.00
#
_symmetry.space_group_name_H-M   'P 1'
#
loop_
_entity.id
_entity.type
_entity.pdbx_description
1 polymer ?
#
loop_
_entity_poly.entity_id
_entity_poly.type
_entity_poly.pdbx_seq_one_letter_code
_entity_poly.pdbx_strand_id
1 'polypeptide(L)'
;MCMMPYSLTPELYAQFLCALFDAWYRDWRTITYVSIRLFEDYIQLLLGGPAGTCSTTGTCGVYMVVEESGAVYPCDFFCLDAYKLGTIQNDTLQSLLTGEKMRTFITDGWQIPAECQQCKWVRLCRGGCKRDRNTAAGAQRSCYFNALL
;
A
#
# COMPACT_ATOMS: atom_id res chain seq x y z
N MET A 1 12.51 6.62 11.02
CA MET A 1 13.14 5.66 10.11
C MET A 1 14.39 6.33 9.56
N CYS A 2 15.57 5.77 9.78
CA CYS A 2 16.81 6.37 9.29
C CYS A 2 16.85 6.17 7.76
N MET A 3 16.89 7.25 6.99
CA MET A 3 17.08 7.15 5.55
C MET A 3 18.48 6.63 5.27
N MET A 4 18.56 5.48 4.63
CA MET A 4 19.82 4.93 4.18
C MET A 4 20.31 5.71 2.94
N PRO A 5 21.64 5.78 2.67
CA PRO A 5 22.17 6.52 1.52
C PRO A 5 21.63 6.07 0.16
N TYR A 6 21.10 4.86 0.10
CA TYR A 6 20.48 4.26 -1.11
C TYR A 6 18.95 4.32 -1.11
N SER A 7 18.32 4.99 -0.13
CA SER A 7 16.86 5.13 -0.10
C SER A 7 16.40 6.06 -1.23
N LEU A 8 15.35 5.65 -1.95
CA LEU A 8 14.72 6.51 -2.94
C LEU A 8 14.00 7.68 -2.26
N THR A 9 14.22 8.88 -2.78
CA THR A 9 13.37 10.02 -2.42
C THR A 9 12.05 9.97 -3.20
N PRO A 10 11.00 10.66 -2.74
CA PRO A 10 9.74 10.77 -3.49
C PRO A 10 9.93 11.27 -4.92
N GLU A 11 10.86 12.22 -5.13
CA GLU A 11 11.16 12.81 -6.43
C GLU A 11 11.83 11.80 -7.37
N LEU A 12 12.84 11.07 -6.88
CA LEU A 12 13.51 10.03 -7.66
C LEU A 12 12.54 8.89 -8.01
N TYR A 13 11.66 8.52 -7.08
CA TYR A 13 10.65 7.50 -7.35
C TYR A 13 9.62 7.98 -8.37
N ALA A 14 9.18 9.23 -8.28
CA ALA A 14 8.28 9.83 -9.26
C ALA A 14 8.90 9.88 -10.67
N GLN A 15 10.15 10.32 -10.80
CA GLN A 15 10.90 10.32 -12.06
C GLN A 15 11.01 8.90 -12.65
N PHE A 16 11.34 7.92 -11.81
CA PHE A 16 11.37 6.52 -12.22
C PHE A 16 10.02 6.04 -12.76
N LEU A 17 8.93 6.34 -12.04
CA LEU A 17 7.58 5.93 -12.45
C LEU A 17 7.16 6.58 -13.78
N CYS A 18 7.49 7.86 -14.01
CA CYS A 18 7.22 8.52 -15.28
C CYS A 18 7.98 7.86 -16.43
N ALA A 19 9.28 7.66 -16.27
CA ALA A 19 10.12 7.02 -17.30
C ALA A 19 9.66 5.58 -17.59
N LEU A 20 9.30 4.83 -16.54
CA LEU A 20 8.77 3.47 -16.68
C LEU A 20 7.41 3.45 -17.38
N PHE A 21 6.53 4.41 -17.08
CA PHE A 21 5.24 4.53 -17.74
C PHE A 21 5.40 4.84 -19.24
N ASP A 22 6.29 5.75 -19.61
CA ASP A 22 6.55 6.11 -21.00
C ASP A 22 7.10 4.90 -21.80
N ALA A 23 7.99 4.12 -21.19
CA ALA A 23 8.49 2.88 -21.79
C ALA A 23 7.38 1.84 -21.94
N TRP A 24 6.63 1.59 -20.87
CA TRP A 24 5.52 0.65 -20.85
C TRP A 24 4.43 1.01 -21.89
N TYR A 25 4.05 2.29 -21.96
CA TYR A 25 3.04 2.76 -22.90
C TYR A 25 3.49 2.62 -24.36
N ARG A 26 4.78 2.83 -24.64
CA ARG A 26 5.37 2.62 -25.98
C ARG A 26 5.31 1.14 -26.37
N ASP A 27 5.69 0.23 -25.48
CA ASP A 27 5.65 -1.21 -25.71
C ASP A 27 4.20 -1.68 -25.93
N TRP A 28 3.27 -1.20 -25.12
CA TRP A 28 1.84 -1.51 -25.26
C TRP A 28 1.30 -1.10 -26.65
N ARG A 29 1.75 0.03 -27.19
CA ARG A 29 1.37 0.47 -28.55
C ARG A 29 1.99 -0.37 -29.66
N THR A 30 3.05 -1.11 -29.41
CA THR A 30 3.72 -2.00 -30.39
C THR A 30 3.33 -3.46 -30.25
N ILE A 31 2.25 -3.76 -29.52
CA ILE A 31 1.69 -5.10 -29.29
C ILE A 31 2.57 -5.96 -28.35
N THR A 32 3.57 -5.38 -27.70
CA THR A 32 4.34 -6.05 -26.66
C THR A 32 3.72 -5.75 -25.32
N TYR A 33 2.88 -6.66 -24.82
CA TYR A 33 2.23 -6.45 -23.52
C TYR A 33 3.11 -6.95 -22.38
N VAL A 34 3.43 -6.02 -21.47
CA VAL A 34 4.06 -6.31 -20.19
C VAL A 34 3.11 -5.86 -19.09
N SER A 35 2.70 -6.76 -18.19
CA SER A 35 1.84 -6.41 -17.06
C SER A 35 2.63 -5.63 -16.01
N ILE A 36 2.24 -4.39 -15.76
CA ILE A 36 2.69 -3.59 -14.62
C ILE A 36 1.45 -3.22 -13.81
N ARG A 37 1.21 -3.99 -12.76
CA ARG A 37 0.00 -3.90 -11.94
C ARG A 37 -0.33 -2.48 -11.48
N LEU A 38 0.67 -1.68 -11.11
CA LEU A 38 0.45 -0.31 -10.67
C LEU A 38 -0.19 0.56 -11.76
N PHE A 39 0.26 0.44 -13.00
CA PHE A 39 -0.29 1.21 -14.12
C PHE A 39 -1.67 0.70 -14.52
N GLU A 40 -1.85 -0.60 -14.50
CA GLU A 40 -3.15 -1.24 -14.76
C GLU A 40 -4.19 -0.79 -13.72
N ASP A 41 -3.83 -0.79 -12.44
CA ASP A 41 -4.68 -0.28 -11.36
C ASP A 41 -5.06 1.19 -11.59
N TYR A 42 -4.11 2.03 -11.95
CA TYR A 42 -4.41 3.45 -12.22
C TYR A 42 -5.33 3.64 -13.44
N ILE A 43 -5.11 2.88 -14.49
CA ILE A 43 -5.98 2.92 -15.67
C ILE A 43 -7.39 2.43 -15.30
N GLN A 44 -7.51 1.32 -14.58
CA GLN A 44 -8.79 0.82 -14.09
C GLN A 44 -9.52 1.88 -13.25
N LEU A 45 -8.84 2.53 -12.32
CA LEU A 45 -9.41 3.58 -11.49
C LEU A 45 -9.87 4.80 -12.31
N LEU A 46 -9.11 5.22 -13.33
CA LEU A 46 -9.48 6.30 -14.24
C LEU A 46 -10.72 5.96 -15.08
N LEU A 47 -10.88 4.69 -15.44
CA LEU A 47 -12.04 4.18 -16.17
C LEU A 47 -13.25 3.89 -15.27
N GLY A 48 -13.15 4.14 -13.95
CA GLY A 48 -14.22 3.89 -12.99
C GLY A 48 -14.31 2.44 -12.51
N GLY A 49 -13.31 1.61 -12.85
CA GLY A 49 -13.21 0.23 -12.39
C GLY A 49 -12.66 0.10 -10.97
N PRO A 50 -12.63 -1.13 -10.42
CA PRO A 50 -12.07 -1.40 -9.11
C PRO A 50 -10.54 -1.36 -9.14
N ALA A 51 -9.92 -1.00 -8.01
CA ALA A 51 -8.49 -1.16 -7.80
C ALA A 51 -8.14 -2.63 -7.51
N GLY A 52 -7.00 -3.09 -7.99
CA GLY A 52 -6.55 -4.48 -7.84
C GLY A 52 -5.70 -4.75 -6.58
N THR A 53 -5.18 -3.70 -5.94
CA THR A 53 -4.30 -3.83 -4.76
C THR A 53 -4.76 -2.97 -3.59
N CYS A 54 -4.42 -3.38 -2.36
CA CYS A 54 -4.77 -2.59 -1.16
C CYS A 54 -4.09 -1.22 -1.14
N SER A 55 -2.93 -1.06 -1.78
CA SER A 55 -2.25 0.23 -1.90
C SER A 55 -2.99 1.20 -2.81
N THR A 56 -3.71 0.70 -3.81
CA THR A 56 -4.51 1.50 -4.73
C THR A 56 -5.98 1.60 -4.32
N THR A 57 -6.49 0.66 -3.50
CA THR A 57 -7.81 0.84 -2.84
C THR A 57 -7.74 1.88 -1.72
N GLY A 58 -6.56 2.11 -1.13
CA GLY A 58 -6.38 2.96 0.04
C GLY A 58 -6.97 2.38 1.33
N THR A 59 -7.33 1.10 1.34
CA THR A 59 -7.94 0.41 2.48
C THR A 59 -7.22 -0.89 2.77
N CYS A 60 -7.09 -1.24 4.05
CA CYS A 60 -6.67 -2.57 4.46
C CYS A 60 -7.85 -3.53 4.36
N GLY A 61 -7.61 -4.71 3.81
CA GLY A 61 -8.56 -5.82 3.78
C GLY A 61 -8.18 -6.91 4.77
N VAL A 62 -8.97 -7.97 4.80
CA VAL A 62 -8.68 -9.17 5.58
C VAL A 62 -7.59 -9.96 4.87
N TYR A 63 -6.43 -10.03 5.49
CA TYR A 63 -5.25 -10.74 4.99
C TYR A 63 -4.47 -11.29 6.18
N MET A 64 -3.77 -12.39 6.02
CA MET A 64 -2.92 -12.95 7.07
C MET A 64 -1.60 -13.43 6.49
N VAL A 65 -0.55 -13.23 7.26
CA VAL A 65 0.78 -13.80 7.05
C VAL A 65 1.10 -14.71 8.23
N VAL A 66 1.62 -15.88 7.94
CA VAL A 66 2.11 -16.83 8.95
C VAL A 66 3.62 -16.91 8.78
N GLU A 67 4.35 -16.61 9.84
CA GLU A 67 5.79 -16.78 9.87
C GLU A 67 6.20 -18.21 10.26
N GLU A 68 7.47 -18.55 10.08
CA GLU A 68 8.03 -19.85 10.40
C GLU A 68 7.73 -20.31 11.84
N SER A 69 7.74 -19.39 12.77
CA SER A 69 7.39 -19.64 14.20
C SER A 69 5.92 -20.00 14.43
N GLY A 70 5.07 -19.91 13.40
CA GLY A 70 3.63 -20.02 13.51
C GLY A 70 2.94 -18.73 13.99
N ALA A 71 3.67 -17.65 14.17
CA ALA A 71 3.11 -16.35 14.50
C ALA A 71 2.29 -15.81 13.32
N VAL A 72 1.13 -15.20 13.61
CA VAL A 72 0.19 -14.72 12.59
C VAL A 72 0.07 -13.20 12.69
N TYR A 73 0.15 -12.54 11.53
CA TYR A 73 0.12 -11.08 11.38
C TYR A 73 -0.93 -10.64 10.34
N PRO A 74 -1.46 -9.41 10.43
CA PRO A 74 -2.51 -8.92 9.54
C PRO A 74 -2.01 -8.49 8.16
N CYS A 75 -0.69 -8.36 7.97
CA CYS A 75 -0.08 -7.91 6.71
C CYS A 75 1.43 -8.19 6.73
N ASP A 76 2.01 -8.50 5.58
CA ASP A 76 3.44 -8.74 5.38
C ASP A 76 4.32 -7.54 5.76
N PHE A 77 3.81 -6.31 5.60
CA PHE A 77 4.50 -5.09 6.05
C PHE A 77 4.37 -4.81 7.56
N PHE A 78 3.58 -5.59 8.27
CA PHE A 78 3.30 -5.42 9.69
C PHE A 78 3.59 -6.70 10.49
N CYS A 79 4.60 -7.47 10.08
CA CYS A 79 5.16 -8.59 10.85
C CYS A 79 6.01 -8.04 12.01
N LEU A 80 5.39 -7.35 12.93
CA LEU A 80 5.97 -6.75 14.13
C LEU A 80 5.17 -7.21 15.35
N ASP A 81 5.83 -7.39 16.49
CA ASP A 81 5.20 -7.91 17.72
C ASP A 81 3.94 -7.13 18.12
N ALA A 82 3.94 -5.81 17.91
CA ALA A 82 2.79 -4.96 18.21
C ALA A 82 1.54 -5.30 17.39
N TYR A 83 1.70 -5.94 16.23
CA TYR A 83 0.62 -6.32 15.30
C TYR A 83 0.33 -7.83 15.30
N LYS A 84 1.03 -8.60 16.13
CA LYS A 84 0.82 -10.04 16.21
C LYS A 84 -0.62 -10.36 16.63
N LEU A 85 -1.33 -11.06 15.76
CA LEU A 85 -2.71 -11.50 15.99
C LEU A 85 -2.79 -12.64 16.97
N GLY A 86 -1.90 -13.63 16.81
CA GLY A 86 -1.82 -14.85 17.61
C GLY A 86 -0.87 -15.86 16.98
N THR A 87 -1.14 -17.14 17.17
CA THR A 87 -0.34 -18.24 16.62
C THR A 87 -1.23 -19.36 16.08
N ILE A 88 -0.81 -20.01 14.99
CA ILE A 88 -1.56 -21.14 14.41
C ILE A 88 -1.63 -22.37 15.35
N GLN A 89 -0.75 -22.44 16.36
CA GLN A 89 -0.74 -23.53 17.33
C GLN A 89 -1.85 -23.39 18.39
N ASN A 90 -2.22 -22.15 18.74
CA ASN A 90 -3.09 -21.89 19.88
C ASN A 90 -4.45 -21.26 19.46
N ASP A 91 -4.52 -20.72 18.25
CA ASP A 91 -5.67 -19.96 17.78
C ASP A 91 -6.29 -20.59 16.54
N THR A 92 -7.60 -20.45 16.39
CA THR A 92 -8.29 -20.85 15.15
C THR A 92 -8.19 -19.73 14.11
N LEU A 93 -8.18 -20.07 12.82
CA LEU A 93 -8.21 -19.08 11.76
C LEU A 93 -9.39 -18.12 11.90
N GLN A 94 -10.54 -18.64 12.31
CA GLN A 94 -11.73 -17.81 12.50
C GLN A 94 -11.53 -16.78 13.63
N SER A 95 -10.96 -17.20 14.78
CA SER A 95 -10.71 -16.28 15.90
C SER A 95 -9.70 -15.19 15.52
N LEU A 96 -8.66 -15.54 14.74
CA LEU A 96 -7.67 -14.58 14.24
C LEU A 96 -8.28 -13.58 13.25
N LEU A 97 -9.12 -14.06 12.31
CA LEU A 97 -9.76 -13.23 11.30
C LEU A 97 -10.82 -12.28 11.88
N THR A 98 -11.58 -12.73 12.89
CA THR A 98 -12.67 -11.95 13.47
C THR A 98 -12.30 -11.25 14.77
N GLY A 99 -11.07 -11.43 15.23
CA GLY A 99 -10.54 -10.88 16.48
C GLY A 99 -10.45 -9.35 16.48
N GLU A 100 -10.45 -8.76 17.66
CA GLU A 100 -10.38 -7.31 17.85
C GLU A 100 -9.13 -6.70 17.20
N LYS A 101 -7.98 -7.35 17.33
CA LYS A 101 -6.71 -6.88 16.73
C LYS A 101 -6.80 -6.75 15.21
N MET A 102 -7.41 -7.73 14.53
CA MET A 102 -7.62 -7.67 13.09
C MET A 102 -8.59 -6.54 12.71
N ARG A 103 -9.70 -6.40 13.42
CA ARG A 103 -10.66 -5.33 13.17
C ARG A 103 -10.03 -3.96 13.35
N THR A 104 -9.30 -3.75 14.45
CA THR A 104 -8.58 -2.50 14.72
C THR A 104 -7.57 -2.22 13.61
N PHE A 105 -6.77 -3.21 13.20
CA PHE A 105 -5.82 -3.05 12.10
C PHE A 105 -6.49 -2.59 10.80
N ILE A 106 -7.64 -3.18 10.46
CA ILE A 106 -8.40 -2.85 9.25
C ILE A 106 -8.99 -1.44 9.35
N THR A 107 -9.68 -1.13 10.46
CA THR A 107 -10.33 0.18 10.64
C THR A 107 -9.34 1.32 10.68
N ASP A 108 -8.20 1.15 11.33
CA ASP A 108 -7.09 2.12 11.28
C ASP A 108 -6.56 2.28 9.84
N GLY A 109 -6.56 1.21 9.07
CA GLY A 109 -6.15 1.22 7.67
C GLY A 109 -7.10 1.99 6.75
N TRP A 110 -8.32 2.28 7.18
CA TRP A 110 -9.30 3.07 6.41
C TRP A 110 -9.18 4.58 6.67
N GLN A 111 -8.48 4.96 7.72
CA GLN A 111 -8.30 6.37 8.05
C GLN A 111 -7.30 7.01 7.09
N ILE A 112 -7.78 7.97 6.31
CA ILE A 112 -6.97 8.76 5.38
C ILE A 112 -6.56 10.05 6.08
N PRO A 113 -5.27 10.46 6.03
CA PRO A 113 -4.81 11.74 6.57
C PRO A 113 -5.60 12.93 6.01
N ALA A 114 -5.81 13.97 6.82
CA ALA A 114 -6.62 15.12 6.43
C ALA A 114 -6.12 15.82 5.16
N GLU A 115 -4.79 15.93 5.00
CA GLU A 115 -4.16 16.48 3.81
C GLU A 115 -4.47 15.66 2.54
N CYS A 116 -4.72 14.34 2.69
CA CYS A 116 -5.07 13.49 1.57
C CYS A 116 -6.53 13.63 1.15
N GLN A 117 -7.42 14.00 2.08
CA GLN A 117 -8.84 14.17 1.77
C GLN A 117 -9.08 15.34 0.80
N GLN A 118 -8.23 16.36 0.84
CA GLN A 118 -8.28 17.53 -0.03
C GLN A 118 -7.30 17.44 -1.22
N CYS A 119 -6.57 16.34 -1.35
CA CYS A 119 -5.57 16.17 -2.39
C CYS A 119 -6.25 15.96 -3.76
N LYS A 120 -5.78 16.68 -4.79
CA LYS A 120 -6.28 16.51 -6.17
C LYS A 120 -6.14 15.09 -6.73
N TRP A 121 -5.18 14.32 -6.19
CA TRP A 121 -4.90 12.95 -6.57
C TRP A 121 -5.66 11.90 -5.74
N VAL A 122 -6.52 12.31 -4.80
CA VAL A 122 -7.20 11.37 -3.90
C VAL A 122 -7.99 10.28 -4.62
N ARG A 123 -8.52 10.59 -5.81
CA ARG A 123 -9.27 9.61 -6.61
C ARG A 123 -8.39 8.46 -7.13
N LEU A 124 -7.10 8.69 -7.36
CA LEU A 124 -6.15 7.67 -7.80
C LEU A 124 -5.39 7.08 -6.62
N CYS A 125 -4.81 7.93 -5.76
CA CYS A 125 -3.95 7.51 -4.68
C CYS A 125 -4.74 6.92 -3.49
N ARG A 126 -5.93 7.45 -3.19
CA ARG A 126 -6.78 7.07 -2.05
C ARG A 126 -6.04 7.01 -0.71
N GLY A 127 -4.96 7.79 -0.60
CA GLY A 127 -4.10 7.80 0.57
C GLY A 127 -3.01 6.72 0.60
N GLY A 128 -2.97 5.82 -0.37
CA GLY A 128 -1.95 4.78 -0.48
C GLY A 128 -2.00 3.71 0.62
N CYS A 129 -0.93 2.97 0.79
CA CYS A 129 -0.81 1.93 1.80
C CYS A 129 -0.75 2.52 3.22
N LYS A 130 -1.36 1.84 4.20
CA LYS A 130 -1.26 2.18 5.63
C LYS A 130 0.20 2.33 6.08
N ARG A 131 1.10 1.47 5.59
CA ARG A 131 2.53 1.54 5.89
C ARG A 131 3.13 2.91 5.55
N ASP A 132 2.78 3.43 4.38
CA ASP A 132 3.34 4.69 3.89
C ASP A 132 2.72 5.91 4.59
N ARG A 133 1.57 5.72 5.23
CA ARG A 133 0.87 6.73 6.05
C ARG A 133 1.35 6.76 7.50
N ASN A 134 1.68 5.61 8.07
CA ASN A 134 2.16 5.46 9.43
C ASN A 134 3.67 5.75 9.51
N THR A 135 4.09 6.91 9.07
CA THR A 135 5.45 7.38 9.38
C THR A 135 5.52 7.66 10.87
N ALA A 136 6.56 7.15 11.54
CA ALA A 136 6.81 7.38 12.96
C ALA A 136 6.64 8.87 13.30
N ALA A 137 6.08 9.17 14.45
CA ALA A 137 5.77 10.53 14.91
C ALA A 137 6.90 11.51 14.57
N GLY A 138 6.62 12.50 13.70
CA GLY A 138 7.56 13.53 13.27
C GLY A 138 8.25 13.31 11.91
N ALA A 139 8.06 12.18 11.23
CA ALA A 139 8.56 12.01 9.88
C ALA A 139 7.52 12.55 8.87
N GLN A 140 7.96 13.44 7.99
CA GLN A 140 7.14 13.94 6.91
C GLN A 140 6.75 12.79 5.99
N ARG A 141 5.45 12.68 5.69
CA ARG A 141 4.93 11.65 4.79
C ARG A 141 5.59 11.74 3.42
N SER A 142 6.13 10.62 2.94
CA SER A 142 6.68 10.53 1.59
C SER A 142 5.56 10.39 0.57
N CYS A 143 5.09 11.51 0.01
CA CYS A 143 4.07 11.52 -1.02
C CYS A 143 4.69 11.76 -2.39
N TYR A 144 4.94 10.68 -3.15
CA TYR A 144 5.49 10.79 -4.51
C TYR A 144 4.52 11.40 -5.52
N PHE A 145 3.20 11.37 -5.27
CA PHE A 145 2.23 12.06 -6.13
C PHE A 145 2.42 13.58 -6.16
N ASN A 146 2.87 14.18 -5.05
CA ASN A 146 3.20 15.59 -5.03
C ASN A 146 4.49 15.91 -5.79
N ALA A 147 5.36 14.92 -5.96
CA ALA A 147 6.60 15.06 -6.71
C ALA A 147 6.43 14.82 -8.23
N LEU A 148 5.26 14.32 -8.66
CA LEU A 148 4.90 14.16 -10.08
C LEU A 148 4.47 15.47 -10.75
N LEU A 149 4.50 16.59 -10.05
CA LEU A 149 4.12 17.93 -10.49
C LEU A 149 5.31 18.85 -10.66
#